data_c075f8a6aebd90782e57561fc8fe3e95
#
_entry.id   c075f8a6aebd90782e57561fc8fe3e95
#
_cell.length_a   1.000
_cell.length_b   1.000
_cell.length_c   1.000
_cell.angle_alpha   90.00
_cell.angle_beta   90.00
_cell.angle_gamma   90.00
#
_symmetry.space_group_name_H-M   'P 1'
#
loop_
_entity.id
_entity.type
_entity.pdbx_description
1 polymer ?
#
loop_
_entity_poly.entity_id
_entity_poly.type
_entity_poly.pdbx_seq_one_letter_code
_entity_poly.pdbx_strand_id
1 'polypeptide(L)'
;VMVGGVLISSGATTMLGLAVLLENFLMFCLGGMALGVALGIAGYYRYAAADEVPSDLRPKAISYVLAGGLFAAIIGPEIARRTVVIIPDAIYAGCFFTVAVVQLGSLLVLAGLKIKRPERTASGGRPIGVFLRMPVYIVGVLCCAIGYALMSYLMTATPLQVVNVARLGTSANATIIQWHVVAMFLPSFFTGSLIGRFGAFRILWAGVTFYIISIALAVGAVGFWPYWLALVSAGLGWNFLFVGGTSLVARVAEPEERGRVQGFADLMVMTTVAAASLSAGAIHSQLGWEALSLAALGPLALVAVSLAWLG
;
A
#
# COMPACT_ATOMS: atom_id res chain seq x y z
N VAL A 1 14.21 2.45 -17.30
CA VAL A 1 13.00 2.71 -16.50
C VAL A 1 13.34 2.72 -15.01
N MET A 2 13.94 1.66 -14.44
CA MET A 2 14.23 1.55 -13.00
C MET A 2 15.13 2.68 -12.48
N VAL A 3 16.28 2.94 -13.14
CA VAL A 3 17.18 4.06 -12.79
C VAL A 3 16.45 5.40 -12.85
N GLY A 4 15.66 5.63 -13.91
CA GLY A 4 14.83 6.84 -14.01
C GLY A 4 13.83 6.97 -12.84
N GLY A 5 13.21 5.86 -12.42
CA GLY A 5 12.33 5.84 -11.25
C GLY A 5 13.03 6.26 -9.97
N VAL A 6 14.26 5.78 -9.72
CA VAL A 6 15.07 6.18 -8.56
C VAL A 6 15.45 7.66 -8.61
N LEU A 7 15.86 8.17 -9.77
CA LEU A 7 16.20 9.58 -9.93
C LEU A 7 14.98 10.50 -9.69
N ILE A 8 13.83 10.12 -10.24
CA ILE A 8 12.55 10.85 -10.01
C ILE A 8 12.20 10.79 -8.52
N SER A 9 12.29 9.62 -7.89
CA SER A 9 11.98 9.44 -6.47
C SER A 9 12.88 10.29 -5.59
N SER A 10 14.20 10.24 -5.80
CA SER A 10 15.17 11.02 -5.03
C SER A 10 14.99 12.53 -5.24
N GLY A 11 14.78 12.97 -6.49
CA GLY A 11 14.49 14.37 -6.81
C GLY A 11 13.19 14.86 -6.15
N ALA A 12 12.13 14.05 -6.23
CA ALA A 12 10.85 14.34 -5.59
C ALA A 12 10.98 14.44 -4.05
N THR A 13 11.71 13.51 -3.44
CA THR A 13 11.92 13.50 -1.99
C THR A 13 12.79 14.68 -1.54
N THR A 14 13.81 15.04 -2.33
CA THR A 14 14.60 16.28 -2.11
C THR A 14 13.72 17.53 -2.20
N MET A 15 12.83 17.57 -3.20
CA MET A 15 11.87 18.67 -3.35
C MET A 15 10.92 18.78 -2.15
N LEU A 16 10.47 17.64 -1.57
CA LEU A 16 9.68 17.65 -0.34
C LEU A 16 10.46 18.22 0.84
N GLY A 17 11.73 17.85 1.00
CA GLY A 17 12.61 18.41 2.03
C GLY A 17 12.82 19.92 1.88
N LEU A 18 13.07 20.39 0.65
CA LEU A 18 13.17 21.83 0.36
C LEU A 18 11.82 22.56 0.59
N ALA A 19 10.69 21.92 0.26
CA ALA A 19 9.38 22.50 0.47
C ALA A 19 9.09 22.74 1.97
N VAL A 20 9.54 21.83 2.84
CA VAL A 20 9.46 22.01 4.30
C VAL A 20 10.37 23.15 4.77
N LEU A 21 11.62 23.22 4.27
CA LEU A 21 12.55 24.32 4.60
C LEU A 21 12.04 25.69 4.18
N LEU A 22 11.36 25.77 3.03
CA LEU A 22 10.85 27.02 2.46
C LEU A 22 9.39 27.30 2.85
N GLU A 23 8.80 26.47 3.70
CA GLU A 23 7.38 26.54 4.12
C GLU A 23 6.42 26.65 2.92
N ASN A 24 6.75 26.02 1.79
CA ASN A 24 6.03 26.13 0.53
C ASN A 24 5.14 24.90 0.28
N PHE A 25 3.84 25.04 0.58
CA PHE A 25 2.86 23.97 0.44
C PHE A 25 2.66 23.51 -1.01
N LEU A 26 2.67 24.45 -1.98
CA LEU A 26 2.53 24.09 -3.40
C LEU A 26 3.70 23.22 -3.87
N MET A 27 4.92 23.58 -3.49
CA MET A 27 6.12 22.80 -3.79
C MET A 27 6.05 21.42 -3.12
N PHE A 28 5.50 21.32 -1.91
CA PHE A 28 5.27 20.05 -1.22
C PHE A 28 4.28 19.16 -2.00
N CYS A 29 3.17 19.72 -2.47
CA CYS A 29 2.19 19.00 -3.30
C CYS A 29 2.82 18.47 -4.62
N LEU A 30 3.60 19.31 -5.30
CA LEU A 30 4.27 18.92 -6.55
C LEU A 30 5.32 17.82 -6.31
N GLY A 31 6.08 17.90 -5.22
CA GLY A 31 7.00 16.84 -4.78
C GLY A 31 6.27 15.54 -4.49
N GLY A 32 5.13 15.61 -3.81
CA GLY A 32 4.26 14.44 -3.55
C GLY A 32 3.73 13.79 -4.83
N MET A 33 3.30 14.60 -5.81
CA MET A 33 2.86 14.09 -7.13
C MET A 33 4.01 13.38 -7.87
N ALA A 34 5.20 13.98 -7.91
CA ALA A 34 6.37 13.37 -8.53
C ALA A 34 6.79 12.07 -7.83
N LEU A 35 6.71 12.02 -6.50
CA LEU A 35 6.94 10.79 -5.73
C LEU A 35 5.90 9.71 -6.06
N GLY A 36 4.64 10.08 -6.28
CA GLY A 36 3.59 9.16 -6.73
C GLY A 36 3.92 8.48 -8.06
N VAL A 37 4.46 9.24 -9.04
CA VAL A 37 4.94 8.68 -10.31
C VAL A 37 6.07 7.68 -10.07
N ALA A 38 7.02 8.01 -9.20
CA ALA A 38 8.14 7.12 -8.86
C ALA A 38 7.65 5.82 -8.19
N LEU A 39 6.65 5.88 -7.29
CA LEU A 39 6.02 4.72 -6.66
C LEU A 39 5.34 3.82 -7.69
N GLY A 40 4.65 4.40 -8.68
CA GLY A 40 4.09 3.65 -9.80
C GLY A 40 5.16 2.85 -10.56
N ILE A 41 6.32 3.48 -10.84
CA ILE A 41 7.46 2.80 -11.47
C ILE A 41 8.02 1.70 -10.57
N ALA A 42 8.14 1.94 -9.27
CA ALA A 42 8.64 0.95 -8.31
C ALA A 42 7.72 -0.29 -8.21
N GLY A 43 6.42 -0.13 -8.42
CA GLY A 43 5.46 -1.23 -8.49
C GLY A 43 5.82 -2.30 -9.55
N TYR A 44 6.54 -1.92 -10.61
CA TYR A 44 6.99 -2.85 -11.66
C TYR A 44 8.18 -3.73 -11.26
N TYR A 45 8.91 -3.42 -10.17
CA TYR A 45 10.07 -4.23 -9.76
C TYR A 45 9.68 -5.68 -9.45
N ARG A 46 8.52 -5.92 -8.88
CA ARG A 46 7.99 -7.26 -8.61
C ARG A 46 7.74 -8.07 -9.88
N TYR A 47 7.28 -7.41 -10.95
CA TYR A 47 7.04 -8.06 -12.23
C TYR A 47 8.36 -8.34 -12.96
N ALA A 48 9.28 -7.39 -12.95
CA ALA A 48 10.60 -7.59 -13.51
C ALA A 48 11.35 -8.76 -12.84
N ALA A 49 11.24 -8.89 -11.51
CA ALA A 49 11.83 -10.04 -10.82
C ALA A 49 11.14 -11.37 -11.20
N ALA A 50 9.83 -11.36 -11.45
CA ALA A 50 9.10 -12.55 -11.87
C ALA A 50 9.41 -12.97 -13.31
N ASP A 51 9.77 -12.03 -14.18
CA ASP A 51 10.08 -12.30 -15.58
C ASP A 51 11.48 -12.91 -15.80
N GLU A 52 12.40 -12.69 -14.83
CA GLU A 52 13.77 -13.23 -14.88
C GLU A 52 13.89 -14.66 -14.36
N VAL A 53 12.81 -15.29 -13.87
CA VAL A 53 12.82 -16.62 -13.29
C VAL A 53 11.82 -17.55 -13.98
N PRO A 54 12.06 -18.89 -13.95
CA PRO A 54 11.10 -19.89 -14.41
C PRO A 54 9.71 -19.71 -13.75
N SER A 55 8.66 -20.17 -14.44
CA SER A 55 7.27 -19.94 -14.04
C SER A 55 6.91 -20.46 -12.64
N ASP A 56 7.53 -21.55 -12.21
CA ASP A 56 7.38 -22.17 -10.90
C ASP A 56 8.00 -21.32 -9.77
N LEU A 57 9.02 -20.52 -10.06
CA LEU A 57 9.71 -19.67 -9.11
C LEU A 57 9.17 -18.23 -9.05
N ARG A 58 8.31 -17.83 -10.00
CA ARG A 58 7.73 -16.47 -10.05
C ARG A 58 7.08 -16.02 -8.74
N PRO A 59 6.28 -16.85 -8.04
CA PRO A 59 5.70 -16.46 -6.77
C PRO A 59 6.75 -16.16 -5.70
N LYS A 60 7.85 -16.93 -5.69
CA LYS A 60 8.96 -16.70 -4.75
C LYS A 60 9.69 -15.41 -5.07
N ALA A 61 9.96 -15.10 -6.33
CA ALA A 61 10.62 -13.87 -6.76
C ALA A 61 9.79 -12.63 -6.35
N ILE A 62 8.49 -12.65 -6.58
CA ILE A 62 7.57 -11.60 -6.12
C ILE A 62 7.62 -11.46 -4.60
N SER A 63 7.58 -12.57 -3.87
CA SER A 63 7.66 -12.58 -2.40
C SER A 63 8.95 -11.96 -1.87
N TYR A 64 10.09 -12.20 -2.50
CA TYR A 64 11.37 -11.60 -2.09
C TYR A 64 11.40 -10.09 -2.33
N VAL A 65 10.81 -9.59 -3.40
CA VAL A 65 10.67 -8.14 -3.63
C VAL A 65 9.77 -7.51 -2.57
N LEU A 66 8.65 -8.16 -2.22
CA LEU A 66 7.76 -7.69 -1.16
C LEU A 66 8.41 -7.76 0.23
N ALA A 67 9.33 -8.73 0.45
CA ALA A 67 10.11 -8.81 1.68
C ALA A 67 10.95 -7.56 1.94
N GLY A 68 11.39 -6.87 0.88
CA GLY A 68 12.02 -5.55 0.99
C GLY A 68 11.14 -4.53 1.71
N GLY A 69 9.81 -4.60 1.54
CA GLY A 69 8.85 -3.77 2.27
C GLY A 69 8.88 -4.02 3.79
N LEU A 70 9.10 -5.25 4.23
CA LEU A 70 9.23 -5.57 5.65
C LEU A 70 10.48 -4.92 6.27
N PHE A 71 11.62 -4.94 5.56
CA PHE A 71 12.83 -4.22 6.00
C PHE A 71 12.57 -2.71 6.08
N ALA A 72 11.87 -2.14 5.08
CA ALA A 72 11.51 -0.73 5.10
C ALA A 72 10.56 -0.40 6.27
N ALA A 73 9.63 -1.30 6.63
CA ALA A 73 8.73 -1.13 7.76
C ALA A 73 9.45 -1.05 9.10
N ILE A 74 10.56 -1.76 9.25
CA ILE A 74 11.37 -1.76 10.49
C ILE A 74 12.36 -0.60 10.49
N ILE A 75 13.10 -0.42 9.40
CA ILE A 75 14.19 0.55 9.32
C ILE A 75 13.67 1.98 9.10
N GLY A 76 12.58 2.14 8.33
CA GLY A 76 12.03 3.46 7.97
C GLY A 76 11.68 4.33 9.17
N PRO A 77 10.84 3.86 10.12
CA PRO A 77 10.51 4.63 11.32
C PRO A 77 11.72 4.94 12.20
N GLU A 78 12.73 4.05 12.23
CA GLU A 78 13.95 4.29 12.99
C GLU A 78 14.81 5.40 12.35
N ILE A 79 14.93 5.40 11.02
CA ILE A 79 15.57 6.50 10.28
C ILE A 79 14.81 7.80 10.57
N ALA A 80 13.49 7.80 10.45
CA ALA A 80 12.67 8.99 10.68
C ALA A 80 12.86 9.54 12.09
N ARG A 81 12.83 8.69 13.13
CA ARG A 81 13.06 9.12 14.53
C ARG A 81 14.41 9.81 14.74
N ARG A 82 15.46 9.31 14.08
CA ARG A 82 16.82 9.88 14.22
C ARG A 82 17.04 11.13 13.39
N THR A 83 16.28 11.29 12.33
CA THR A 83 16.54 12.36 11.35
C THR A 83 15.51 13.51 11.40
N VAL A 84 14.42 13.34 12.15
CA VAL A 84 13.35 14.34 12.27
C VAL A 84 13.83 15.69 12.80
N VAL A 85 14.82 15.70 13.67
CA VAL A 85 15.35 16.89 14.34
C VAL A 85 16.74 17.29 13.84
N ILE A 86 17.27 16.70 12.77
CA ILE A 86 18.62 17.03 12.24
C ILE A 86 18.69 18.51 11.79
N ILE A 87 17.57 19.05 11.33
CA ILE A 87 17.43 20.46 10.97
C ILE A 87 16.45 21.09 11.97
N PRO A 88 16.92 21.78 13.02
CA PRO A 88 16.08 22.27 14.11
C PRO A 88 15.00 23.25 13.65
N ASP A 89 15.31 24.10 12.67
CA ASP A 89 14.41 25.13 12.15
C ASP A 89 13.40 24.60 11.14
N ALA A 90 13.53 23.32 10.71
CA ALA A 90 12.65 22.68 9.74
C ALA A 90 12.45 21.20 10.10
N ILE A 91 11.60 20.97 11.10
CA ILE A 91 11.24 19.62 11.57
C ILE A 91 10.72 18.80 10.38
N TYR A 92 11.18 17.56 10.26
CA TYR A 92 10.96 16.61 9.16
C TYR A 92 11.77 16.84 7.88
N ALA A 93 12.36 18.01 7.59
CA ALA A 93 13.16 18.21 6.38
C ALA A 93 14.34 17.22 6.32
N GLY A 94 15.01 16.97 7.46
CA GLY A 94 16.07 15.97 7.59
C GLY A 94 15.63 14.56 7.20
N CYS A 95 14.40 14.18 7.49
CA CYS A 95 13.85 12.87 7.08
C CYS A 95 13.82 12.75 5.56
N PHE A 96 13.29 13.76 4.85
CA PHE A 96 13.19 13.74 3.40
C PHE A 96 14.56 13.68 2.73
N PHE A 97 15.52 14.46 3.19
CA PHE A 97 16.90 14.42 2.64
C PHE A 97 17.58 13.08 2.89
N THR A 98 17.40 12.50 4.07
CA THR A 98 17.95 11.17 4.38
C THR A 98 17.34 10.10 3.47
N VAL A 99 16.05 10.12 3.26
CA VAL A 99 15.37 9.19 2.34
C VAL A 99 15.86 9.38 0.91
N ALA A 100 16.07 10.62 0.44
CA ALA A 100 16.63 10.90 -0.88
C ALA A 100 18.02 10.25 -1.06
N VAL A 101 18.89 10.35 -0.05
CA VAL A 101 20.23 9.71 -0.06
C VAL A 101 20.11 8.18 -0.10
N VAL A 102 19.23 7.59 0.72
CA VAL A 102 18.99 6.13 0.71
C VAL A 102 18.48 5.67 -0.65
N GLN A 103 17.57 6.42 -1.27
CA GLN A 103 17.07 6.13 -2.62
C GLN A 103 18.21 6.18 -3.67
N LEU A 104 19.09 7.18 -3.63
CA LEU A 104 20.26 7.23 -4.51
C LEU A 104 21.20 6.04 -4.27
N GLY A 105 21.35 5.61 -3.01
CA GLY A 105 22.12 4.40 -2.68
C GLY A 105 21.59 3.15 -3.38
N SER A 106 20.30 3.06 -3.67
CA SER A 106 19.73 1.94 -4.43
C SER A 106 20.25 1.83 -5.88
N LEU A 107 20.79 2.92 -6.45
CA LEU A 107 21.44 2.89 -7.77
C LEU A 107 22.64 1.95 -7.80
N LEU A 108 23.38 1.82 -6.69
CA LEU A 108 24.50 0.89 -6.58
C LEU A 108 24.04 -0.55 -6.75
N VAL A 109 22.88 -0.89 -6.17
CA VAL A 109 22.27 -2.20 -6.32
C VAL A 109 21.77 -2.41 -7.75
N LEU A 110 21.09 -1.40 -8.33
CA LEU A 110 20.58 -1.47 -9.70
C LEU A 110 21.71 -1.57 -10.73
N ALA A 111 22.87 -0.97 -10.50
CA ALA A 111 24.03 -1.06 -11.39
C ALA A 111 24.57 -2.49 -11.52
N GLY A 112 24.39 -3.33 -10.48
CA GLY A 112 24.75 -4.76 -10.50
C GLY A 112 23.73 -5.67 -11.17
N LEU A 113 22.52 -5.20 -11.45
CA LEU A 113 21.44 -6.01 -12.01
C LEU A 113 21.55 -6.09 -13.55
N LYS A 114 21.61 -7.32 -14.05
CA LYS A 114 21.52 -7.61 -15.49
C LYS A 114 20.09 -8.09 -15.79
N ILE A 115 19.22 -7.15 -16.17
CA ILE A 115 17.82 -7.44 -16.51
C ILE A 115 17.67 -7.45 -18.03
N LYS A 116 17.08 -8.51 -18.57
CA LYS A 116 16.74 -8.59 -19.99
C LYS A 116 15.68 -7.53 -20.33
N ARG A 117 15.82 -6.89 -21.48
CA ARG A 117 14.76 -6.01 -21.96
C ARG A 117 13.53 -6.86 -22.28
N PRO A 118 12.34 -6.51 -21.76
CA PRO A 118 11.13 -7.22 -22.12
C PRO A 118 10.93 -7.12 -23.64
N GLU A 119 10.72 -8.26 -24.30
CA GLU A 119 10.28 -8.27 -25.68
C GLU A 119 8.95 -7.53 -25.76
N ARG A 120 8.85 -6.59 -26.71
CA ARG A 120 7.57 -5.94 -27.03
C ARG A 120 6.66 -7.01 -27.62
N THR A 121 5.87 -7.66 -26.81
CA THR A 121 4.74 -8.43 -27.28
C THR A 121 3.79 -7.49 -28.00
N ALA A 122 3.46 -7.81 -29.23
CA ALA A 122 2.48 -7.06 -30.00
C ALA A 122 1.22 -6.88 -29.15
N SER A 123 0.59 -5.72 -29.23
CA SER A 123 -0.63 -5.38 -28.48
C SER A 123 -1.81 -6.23 -28.95
N GLY A 124 -1.81 -7.52 -28.57
CA GLY A 124 -2.89 -8.47 -28.77
C GLY A 124 -3.71 -8.62 -27.48
N GLY A 125 -4.81 -9.34 -27.58
CA GLY A 125 -5.66 -9.71 -26.45
C GLY A 125 -6.95 -8.91 -26.36
N ARG A 126 -7.86 -9.39 -25.51
CA ARG A 126 -9.23 -8.88 -25.33
C ARG A 126 -9.22 -7.44 -24.81
N PRO A 127 -10.14 -6.58 -25.28
CA PRO A 127 -10.27 -5.23 -24.75
C PRO A 127 -10.72 -5.27 -23.27
N ILE A 128 -10.34 -4.22 -22.49
CA ILE A 128 -10.65 -4.17 -21.04
C ILE A 128 -12.14 -4.31 -20.73
N GLY A 129 -13.02 -3.85 -21.64
CA GLY A 129 -14.46 -3.98 -21.49
C GLY A 129 -14.98 -5.42 -21.37
N VAL A 130 -14.23 -6.42 -21.85
CA VAL A 130 -14.57 -7.85 -21.67
C VAL A 130 -14.36 -8.23 -20.22
N PHE A 131 -13.25 -7.81 -19.59
CA PHE A 131 -12.92 -8.11 -18.21
C PHE A 131 -13.88 -7.42 -17.24
N LEU A 132 -14.33 -6.20 -17.56
CA LEU A 132 -15.34 -5.47 -16.78
C LEU A 132 -16.73 -6.13 -16.76
N ARG A 133 -16.92 -7.19 -17.54
CA ARG A 133 -18.14 -8.03 -17.51
C ARG A 133 -17.92 -9.38 -16.80
N MET A 134 -16.68 -9.68 -16.40
CA MET A 134 -16.35 -10.92 -15.69
C MET A 134 -16.51 -10.74 -14.19
N PRO A 135 -17.44 -11.44 -13.52
CA PRO A 135 -17.67 -11.30 -12.09
C PRO A 135 -16.41 -11.48 -11.24
N VAL A 136 -15.59 -12.49 -11.58
CA VAL A 136 -14.34 -12.77 -10.87
C VAL A 136 -13.36 -11.60 -10.94
N TYR A 137 -13.27 -10.91 -12.10
CA TYR A 137 -12.43 -9.74 -12.26
C TYR A 137 -12.93 -8.56 -11.42
N ILE A 138 -14.24 -8.27 -11.51
CA ILE A 138 -14.86 -7.17 -10.77
C ILE A 138 -14.65 -7.35 -9.27
N VAL A 139 -14.97 -8.53 -8.74
CA VAL A 139 -14.80 -8.84 -7.31
C VAL A 139 -13.33 -8.78 -6.90
N GLY A 140 -12.41 -9.28 -7.74
CA GLY A 140 -10.97 -9.17 -7.49
C GLY A 140 -10.50 -7.72 -7.39
N VAL A 141 -10.92 -6.85 -8.32
CA VAL A 141 -10.61 -5.42 -8.30
C VAL A 141 -11.24 -4.72 -7.09
N LEU A 142 -12.50 -5.02 -6.75
CA LEU A 142 -13.18 -4.46 -5.57
C LEU A 142 -12.44 -4.84 -4.28
N CYS A 143 -12.04 -6.10 -4.12
CA CYS A 143 -11.28 -6.54 -2.96
C CYS A 143 -9.94 -5.79 -2.84
N CYS A 144 -9.20 -5.63 -3.94
CA CYS A 144 -7.95 -4.88 -3.96
C CYS A 144 -8.17 -3.40 -3.64
N ALA A 145 -9.11 -2.76 -4.34
CA ALA A 145 -9.35 -1.32 -4.25
C ALA A 145 -9.88 -0.92 -2.88
N ILE A 146 -10.93 -1.59 -2.40
CA ILE A 146 -11.53 -1.29 -1.11
C ILE A 146 -10.61 -1.71 0.04
N GLY A 147 -9.97 -2.88 -0.06
CA GLY A 147 -8.99 -3.31 0.94
C GLY A 147 -7.87 -2.28 1.11
N TYR A 148 -7.29 -1.78 0.01
CA TYR A 148 -6.24 -0.77 0.09
C TYR A 148 -6.76 0.60 0.53
N ALA A 149 -7.94 0.98 0.06
CA ALA A 149 -8.56 2.25 0.45
C ALA A 149 -8.85 2.29 1.96
N LEU A 150 -9.42 1.25 2.54
CA LEU A 150 -9.70 1.16 3.98
C LEU A 150 -8.42 1.22 4.82
N MET A 151 -7.37 0.50 4.39
CA MET A 151 -6.06 0.57 5.03
C MET A 151 -5.53 2.00 5.04
N SER A 152 -5.50 2.65 3.86
CA SER A 152 -4.98 4.00 3.72
C SER A 152 -5.81 5.03 4.48
N TYR A 153 -7.14 4.86 4.49
CA TYR A 153 -8.09 5.68 5.22
C TYR A 153 -7.82 5.69 6.73
N LEU A 154 -7.73 4.50 7.33
CA LEU A 154 -7.44 4.35 8.76
C LEU A 154 -6.01 4.82 9.09
N MET A 155 -5.03 4.45 8.30
CA MET A 155 -3.62 4.82 8.50
C MET A 155 -3.42 6.34 8.43
N THR A 156 -4.11 7.05 7.50
CA THR A 156 -4.01 8.51 7.37
C THR A 156 -4.58 9.24 8.58
N ALA A 157 -5.69 8.76 9.14
CA ALA A 157 -6.33 9.39 10.29
C ALA A 157 -5.67 9.03 11.63
N THR A 158 -4.95 7.90 11.70
CA THR A 158 -4.33 7.41 12.95
C THR A 158 -3.39 8.42 13.62
N PRO A 159 -2.45 9.08 12.93
CA PRO A 159 -1.60 10.09 13.57
C PRO A 159 -2.39 11.26 14.16
N LEU A 160 -3.45 11.69 13.48
CA LEU A 160 -4.32 12.77 13.95
C LEU A 160 -5.01 12.36 15.26
N GLN A 161 -5.51 11.14 15.31
CA GLN A 161 -6.18 10.60 16.49
C GLN A 161 -5.20 10.32 17.64
N VAL A 162 -4.14 9.57 17.39
CA VAL A 162 -3.21 9.08 18.42
C VAL A 162 -2.39 10.21 19.03
N VAL A 163 -1.91 11.14 18.20
CA VAL A 163 -1.04 12.23 18.67
C VAL A 163 -1.84 13.39 19.20
N ASN A 164 -2.84 13.87 18.46
CA ASN A 164 -3.51 15.12 18.76
C ASN A 164 -4.72 14.96 19.70
N VAL A 165 -5.48 13.87 19.59
CA VAL A 165 -6.71 13.64 20.36
C VAL A 165 -6.42 12.76 21.59
N ALA A 166 -5.90 11.55 21.37
CA ALA A 166 -5.58 10.60 22.45
C ALA A 166 -4.31 10.98 23.23
N ARG A 167 -3.49 11.91 22.72
CA ARG A 167 -2.26 12.45 23.33
C ARG A 167 -1.27 11.38 23.77
N LEU A 168 -1.20 10.27 23.04
CA LEU A 168 -0.25 9.19 23.32
C LEU A 168 1.19 9.50 22.86
N GLY A 169 1.36 10.56 22.06
CA GLY A 169 2.65 11.03 21.58
C GLY A 169 3.10 10.38 20.26
N THR A 170 4.12 11.00 19.67
CA THR A 170 4.67 10.62 18.36
C THR A 170 5.36 9.25 18.38
N SER A 171 5.99 8.87 19.51
CA SER A 171 6.65 7.56 19.65
C SER A 171 5.64 6.40 19.65
N ALA A 172 4.51 6.56 20.36
CA ALA A 172 3.43 5.57 20.34
C ALA A 172 2.86 5.43 18.92
N ASN A 173 2.60 6.57 18.25
CA ASN A 173 2.12 6.56 16.87
C ASN A 173 3.10 5.85 15.91
N ALA A 174 4.40 6.14 16.01
CA ALA A 174 5.42 5.49 15.19
C ALA A 174 5.42 3.96 15.40
N THR A 175 5.28 3.51 16.64
CA THR A 175 5.20 2.07 16.97
C THR A 175 3.93 1.43 16.40
N ILE A 176 2.77 2.08 16.51
CA ILE A 176 1.50 1.61 15.96
C ILE A 176 1.61 1.44 14.44
N ILE A 177 2.09 2.49 13.74
CA ILE A 177 2.27 2.46 12.29
C ILE A 177 3.29 1.39 11.87
N GLN A 178 4.41 1.28 12.59
CA GLN A 178 5.43 0.27 12.30
C GLN A 178 4.85 -1.15 12.31
N TRP A 179 4.11 -1.52 13.36
CA TRP A 179 3.50 -2.84 13.46
C TRP A 179 2.35 -3.05 12.48
N HIS A 180 1.62 -1.99 12.14
CA HIS A 180 0.66 -2.03 11.04
C HIS A 180 1.33 -2.44 9.73
N VAL A 181 2.43 -1.78 9.37
CA VAL A 181 3.16 -2.07 8.13
C VAL A 181 3.80 -3.47 8.16
N VAL A 182 4.31 -3.90 9.33
CA VAL A 182 4.75 -5.29 9.52
C VAL A 182 3.61 -6.27 9.25
N ALA A 183 2.41 -6.01 9.79
CA ALA A 183 1.23 -6.84 9.58
C ALA A 183 0.74 -6.84 8.12
N MET A 184 1.01 -5.78 7.35
CA MET A 184 0.74 -5.76 5.90
C MET A 184 1.64 -6.71 5.11
N PHE A 185 2.93 -6.74 5.41
CA PHE A 185 3.91 -7.41 4.53
C PHE A 185 4.34 -8.78 5.04
N LEU A 186 4.46 -9.00 6.36
CA LEU A 186 4.90 -10.28 6.92
C LEU A 186 4.02 -11.47 6.47
N PRO A 187 2.67 -11.37 6.47
CA PRO A 187 1.84 -12.49 6.06
C PRO A 187 1.99 -12.83 4.58
N SER A 188 2.46 -11.92 3.72
CA SER A 188 2.64 -12.16 2.28
C SER A 188 3.49 -13.39 1.99
N PHE A 189 4.44 -13.73 2.88
CA PHE A 189 5.24 -14.96 2.75
C PHE A 189 4.40 -16.24 2.82
N PHE A 190 3.26 -16.19 3.50
CA PHE A 190 2.40 -17.35 3.75
C PHE A 190 1.08 -17.26 3.00
N THR A 191 0.58 -16.07 2.69
CA THR A 191 -0.73 -15.84 2.08
C THR A 191 -0.89 -16.58 0.75
N GLY A 192 0.15 -16.61 -0.08
CA GLY A 192 0.15 -17.39 -1.32
C GLY A 192 -0.06 -18.88 -1.09
N SER A 193 0.61 -19.45 -0.10
CA SER A 193 0.45 -20.86 0.29
C SER A 193 -0.93 -21.14 0.91
N LEU A 194 -1.44 -20.20 1.70
CA LEU A 194 -2.78 -20.28 2.25
C LEU A 194 -3.85 -20.24 1.16
N ILE A 195 -3.70 -19.39 0.14
CA ILE A 195 -4.58 -19.36 -1.04
C ILE A 195 -4.52 -20.69 -1.80
N GLY A 196 -3.33 -21.28 -1.97
CA GLY A 196 -3.16 -22.57 -2.62
C GLY A 196 -3.85 -23.71 -1.85
N ARG A 197 -3.81 -23.67 -0.50
CA ARG A 197 -4.38 -24.72 0.36
C ARG A 197 -5.88 -24.57 0.61
N PHE A 198 -6.35 -23.35 0.85
CA PHE A 198 -7.71 -23.08 1.31
C PHE A 198 -8.59 -22.41 0.26
N GLY A 199 -8.01 -21.97 -0.86
CA GLY A 199 -8.67 -21.21 -1.90
C GLY A 199 -8.73 -19.70 -1.60
N ALA A 200 -8.82 -18.89 -2.67
CA ALA A 200 -8.81 -17.43 -2.57
C ALA A 200 -10.01 -16.89 -1.77
N PHE A 201 -11.20 -17.47 -1.93
CA PHE A 201 -12.42 -17.00 -1.27
C PHE A 201 -12.33 -17.03 0.26
N ARG A 202 -11.83 -18.12 0.84
CA ARG A 202 -11.68 -18.22 2.31
C ARG A 202 -10.70 -17.19 2.84
N ILE A 203 -9.63 -16.90 2.11
CA ILE A 203 -8.64 -15.88 2.49
C ILE A 203 -9.24 -14.47 2.37
N LEU A 204 -10.03 -14.20 1.34
CA LEU A 204 -10.74 -12.93 1.21
C LEU A 204 -11.73 -12.69 2.36
N TRP A 205 -12.48 -13.72 2.76
CA TRP A 205 -13.37 -13.63 3.93
C TRP A 205 -12.61 -13.42 5.24
N ALA A 206 -11.44 -14.06 5.40
CA ALA A 206 -10.56 -13.76 6.53
C ALA A 206 -10.11 -12.30 6.53
N GLY A 207 -9.83 -11.72 5.36
CA GLY A 207 -9.53 -10.30 5.20
C GLY A 207 -10.67 -9.39 5.65
N VAL A 208 -11.91 -9.70 5.25
CA VAL A 208 -13.12 -8.99 5.71
C VAL A 208 -13.25 -9.09 7.24
N THR A 209 -13.05 -10.29 7.80
CA THR A 209 -13.11 -10.50 9.26
C THR A 209 -12.10 -9.67 10.01
N PHE A 210 -10.85 -9.60 9.54
CA PHE A 210 -9.82 -8.76 10.16
C PHE A 210 -10.15 -7.27 10.10
N TYR A 211 -10.79 -6.79 9.03
CA TYR A 211 -11.28 -5.40 8.99
C TYR A 211 -12.43 -5.15 9.97
N ILE A 212 -13.36 -6.10 10.11
CA ILE A 212 -14.42 -5.99 11.13
C ILE A 212 -13.81 -5.91 12.53
N ILE A 213 -12.84 -6.77 12.84
CA ILE A 213 -12.10 -6.73 14.12
C ILE A 213 -11.41 -5.38 14.29
N SER A 214 -10.73 -4.88 13.24
CA SER A 214 -10.07 -3.57 13.26
C SER A 214 -11.05 -2.45 13.62
N ILE A 215 -12.19 -2.39 12.94
CA ILE A 215 -13.22 -1.37 13.17
C ILE A 215 -13.79 -1.50 14.61
N ALA A 216 -14.11 -2.70 15.05
CA ALA A 216 -14.65 -2.94 16.38
C ALA A 216 -13.67 -2.50 17.49
N LEU A 217 -12.36 -2.72 17.30
CA LEU A 217 -11.31 -2.28 18.22
C LEU A 217 -11.05 -0.77 18.16
N ALA A 218 -11.28 -0.14 16.99
CA ALA A 218 -11.09 1.28 16.80
C ALA A 218 -12.20 2.11 17.44
N VAL A 219 -13.43 1.60 17.43
CA VAL A 219 -14.59 2.25 18.06
C VAL A 219 -14.41 2.24 19.59
N GLY A 220 -14.48 3.40 20.22
CA GLY A 220 -14.26 3.53 21.67
C GLY A 220 -12.83 3.26 22.13
N ALA A 221 -11.85 3.28 21.23
CA ALA A 221 -10.45 2.99 21.58
C ALA A 221 -9.89 4.01 22.57
N VAL A 222 -9.40 3.52 23.71
CA VAL A 222 -8.73 4.30 24.74
C VAL A 222 -7.37 3.68 25.05
N GLY A 223 -6.30 4.50 25.00
CA GLY A 223 -4.95 4.06 25.25
C GLY A 223 -4.28 3.36 24.06
N PHE A 224 -3.06 2.91 24.26
CA PHE A 224 -2.18 2.38 23.21
C PHE A 224 -2.69 1.09 22.55
N TRP A 225 -3.09 0.11 23.36
CA TRP A 225 -3.34 -1.25 22.89
C TRP A 225 -4.52 -1.40 21.90
N PRO A 226 -5.68 -0.73 22.13
CA PRO A 226 -6.77 -0.80 21.15
C PRO A 226 -6.37 -0.23 19.79
N TYR A 227 -5.68 0.92 19.73
CA TYR A 227 -5.18 1.48 18.47
C TYR A 227 -4.17 0.54 17.80
N TRP A 228 -3.25 -0.04 18.57
CA TRP A 228 -2.25 -0.98 18.08
C TRP A 228 -2.91 -2.22 17.47
N LEU A 229 -3.82 -2.86 18.20
CA LEU A 229 -4.54 -4.04 17.72
C LEU A 229 -5.42 -3.73 16.51
N ALA A 230 -6.11 -2.58 16.51
CA ALA A 230 -6.93 -2.14 15.39
C ALA A 230 -6.10 -2.00 14.11
N LEU A 231 -4.94 -1.32 14.20
CA LEU A 231 -4.08 -1.10 13.04
C LEU A 231 -3.37 -2.38 12.57
N VAL A 232 -2.92 -3.24 13.48
CA VAL A 232 -2.38 -4.56 13.13
C VAL A 232 -3.44 -5.39 12.41
N SER A 233 -4.67 -5.43 12.92
CA SER A 233 -5.79 -6.12 12.27
C SER A 233 -6.10 -5.55 10.89
N ALA A 234 -6.08 -4.22 10.72
CA ALA A 234 -6.24 -3.58 9.41
C ALA A 234 -5.14 -3.99 8.43
N GLY A 235 -3.89 -4.10 8.88
CA GLY A 235 -2.76 -4.58 8.07
C GLY A 235 -2.96 -6.02 7.58
N LEU A 236 -3.40 -6.93 8.44
CA LEU A 236 -3.77 -8.30 8.09
C LEU A 236 -4.93 -8.33 7.10
N GLY A 237 -5.97 -7.54 7.36
CA GLY A 237 -7.14 -7.39 6.48
C GLY A 237 -6.74 -6.94 5.07
N TRP A 238 -5.86 -5.93 4.99
CA TRP A 238 -5.30 -5.46 3.74
C TRP A 238 -4.54 -6.56 3.00
N ASN A 239 -3.63 -7.25 3.67
CA ASN A 239 -2.85 -8.31 3.05
C ASN A 239 -3.74 -9.37 2.39
N PHE A 240 -4.73 -9.87 3.12
CA PHE A 240 -5.60 -10.94 2.63
C PHE A 240 -6.53 -10.49 1.51
N LEU A 241 -7.10 -9.28 1.60
CA LEU A 241 -7.93 -8.73 0.52
C LEU A 241 -7.11 -8.38 -0.72
N PHE A 242 -5.93 -7.77 -0.54
CA PHE A 242 -5.10 -7.33 -1.66
C PHE A 242 -4.45 -8.51 -2.39
N VAL A 243 -3.82 -9.44 -1.66
CA VAL A 243 -3.17 -10.62 -2.27
C VAL A 243 -4.22 -11.57 -2.83
N GLY A 244 -5.33 -11.80 -2.11
CA GLY A 244 -6.43 -12.62 -2.58
C GLY A 244 -7.10 -12.04 -3.83
N GLY A 245 -7.41 -10.75 -3.81
CA GLY A 245 -8.00 -10.03 -4.95
C GLY A 245 -7.07 -10.02 -6.17
N THR A 246 -5.77 -9.74 -5.97
CA THR A 246 -4.76 -9.81 -7.04
C THR A 246 -4.71 -11.23 -7.66
N SER A 247 -4.87 -12.28 -6.84
CA SER A 247 -4.88 -13.65 -7.36
C SER A 247 -6.11 -13.92 -8.24
N LEU A 248 -7.29 -13.34 -7.91
CA LEU A 248 -8.48 -13.43 -8.77
C LEU A 248 -8.28 -12.67 -10.09
N VAL A 249 -7.76 -11.45 -10.03
CA VAL A 249 -7.44 -10.65 -11.23
C VAL A 249 -6.46 -11.39 -12.16
N ALA A 250 -5.44 -12.01 -11.58
CA ALA A 250 -4.42 -12.74 -12.34
C ALA A 250 -4.95 -14.00 -13.04
N ARG A 251 -6.03 -14.62 -12.52
CA ARG A 251 -6.61 -15.85 -13.08
C ARG A 251 -7.33 -15.65 -14.42
N VAL A 252 -7.88 -14.46 -14.65
CA VAL A 252 -8.72 -14.19 -15.82
C VAL A 252 -7.94 -13.67 -17.03
N ALA A 253 -6.68 -13.27 -16.83
CA ALA A 253 -5.83 -12.65 -17.85
C ALA A 253 -4.82 -13.65 -18.43
N GLU A 254 -4.80 -13.77 -19.75
CA GLU A 254 -3.75 -14.47 -20.47
C GLU A 254 -2.43 -13.69 -20.40
N PRO A 255 -1.27 -14.33 -20.66
CA PRO A 255 0.04 -13.68 -20.52
C PRO A 255 0.14 -12.33 -21.24
N GLU A 256 -0.40 -12.23 -22.46
CA GLU A 256 -0.38 -11.03 -23.32
C GLU A 256 -1.29 -9.91 -22.79
N GLU A 257 -2.29 -10.24 -21.98
CA GLU A 257 -3.31 -9.33 -21.43
C GLU A 257 -2.96 -8.78 -20.06
N ARG A 258 -2.08 -9.46 -19.33
CA ARG A 258 -1.76 -9.19 -17.91
C ARG A 258 -1.40 -7.73 -17.66
N GLY A 259 -0.54 -7.15 -18.46
CA GLY A 259 -0.12 -5.76 -18.28
C GLY A 259 -1.28 -4.77 -18.34
N ARG A 260 -2.22 -4.97 -19.27
CA ARG A 260 -3.40 -4.11 -19.42
C ARG A 260 -4.40 -4.33 -18.29
N VAL A 261 -4.69 -5.59 -17.98
CA VAL A 261 -5.70 -5.99 -16.98
C VAL A 261 -5.26 -5.58 -15.57
N GLN A 262 -4.00 -5.82 -15.23
CA GLN A 262 -3.42 -5.42 -13.94
C GLN A 262 -3.23 -3.91 -13.85
N GLY A 263 -2.77 -3.26 -14.93
CA GLY A 263 -2.62 -1.81 -14.96
C GLY A 263 -3.95 -1.07 -14.75
N PHE A 264 -5.04 -1.57 -15.31
CA PHE A 264 -6.37 -1.01 -15.04
C PHE A 264 -6.82 -1.26 -13.60
N ALA A 265 -6.58 -2.47 -13.06
CA ALA A 265 -6.86 -2.77 -11.65
C ALA A 265 -6.07 -1.85 -10.71
N ASP A 266 -4.76 -1.66 -10.96
CA ASP A 266 -3.90 -0.77 -10.17
C ASP A 266 -4.38 0.71 -10.27
N LEU A 267 -4.87 1.16 -11.44
CA LEU A 267 -5.46 2.48 -11.60
C LEU A 267 -6.71 2.64 -10.70
N MET A 268 -7.60 1.66 -10.68
CA MET A 268 -8.79 1.66 -9.83
C MET A 268 -8.40 1.68 -8.34
N VAL A 269 -7.43 0.85 -7.95
CA VAL A 269 -6.88 0.82 -6.60
C VAL A 269 -6.36 2.19 -6.20
N MET A 270 -5.46 2.79 -6.97
CA MET A 270 -4.82 4.06 -6.61
C MET A 270 -5.80 5.23 -6.60
N THR A 271 -6.79 5.24 -7.51
CA THR A 271 -7.86 6.26 -7.51
C THR A 271 -8.70 6.17 -6.23
N THR A 272 -9.07 4.95 -5.84
CA THR A 272 -9.88 4.72 -4.62
C THR A 272 -9.07 5.06 -3.35
N VAL A 273 -7.79 4.71 -3.33
CA VAL A 273 -6.86 5.08 -2.24
C VAL A 273 -6.73 6.59 -2.10
N ALA A 274 -6.57 7.30 -3.22
CA ALA A 274 -6.46 8.76 -3.20
C ALA A 274 -7.74 9.41 -2.62
N ALA A 275 -8.92 8.97 -3.07
CA ALA A 275 -10.19 9.45 -2.55
C ALA A 275 -10.35 9.16 -1.05
N ALA A 276 -9.99 7.94 -0.60
CA ALA A 276 -10.05 7.54 0.80
C ALA A 276 -9.10 8.39 1.68
N SER A 277 -7.85 8.57 1.24
CA SER A 277 -6.86 9.36 1.98
C SER A 277 -7.25 10.83 2.10
N LEU A 278 -7.76 11.44 1.02
CA LEU A 278 -8.23 12.83 1.02
C LEU A 278 -9.45 13.01 1.93
N SER A 279 -10.37 12.04 1.96
CA SER A 279 -11.56 12.10 2.80
C SER A 279 -11.26 11.85 4.29
N ALA A 280 -10.24 11.06 4.61
CA ALA A 280 -9.93 10.64 5.97
C ALA A 280 -9.70 11.82 6.93
N GLY A 281 -8.89 12.80 6.52
CA GLY A 281 -8.62 13.97 7.33
C GLY A 281 -9.87 14.83 7.57
N ALA A 282 -10.68 15.06 6.55
CA ALA A 282 -11.92 15.84 6.62
C ALA A 282 -12.96 15.15 7.52
N ILE A 283 -13.15 13.84 7.33
CA ILE A 283 -14.11 13.06 8.14
C ILE A 283 -13.65 13.03 9.60
N HIS A 284 -12.36 12.79 9.85
CA HIS A 284 -11.81 12.79 11.21
C HIS A 284 -12.00 14.15 11.91
N SER A 285 -11.74 15.27 11.22
CA SER A 285 -11.84 16.61 11.81
C SER A 285 -13.28 17.06 12.09
N GLN A 286 -14.24 16.60 11.30
CA GLN A 286 -15.64 17.00 11.42
C GLN A 286 -16.49 16.04 12.27
N LEU A 287 -16.27 14.73 12.14
CA LEU A 287 -17.11 13.72 12.75
C LEU A 287 -16.38 12.87 13.81
N GLY A 288 -15.06 13.04 13.92
CA GLY A 288 -14.23 12.31 14.87
C GLY A 288 -13.89 10.89 14.47
N TRP A 289 -13.13 10.23 15.34
CA TRP A 289 -12.54 8.90 15.08
C TRP A 289 -13.57 7.77 15.02
N GLU A 290 -14.57 7.78 15.87
CA GLU A 290 -15.59 6.74 15.91
C GLU A 290 -16.43 6.71 14.63
N ALA A 291 -16.92 7.89 14.20
CA ALA A 291 -17.67 8.02 12.97
C ALA A 291 -16.82 7.65 11.75
N LEU A 292 -15.54 8.05 11.73
CA LEU A 292 -14.59 7.64 10.71
C LEU A 292 -14.45 6.11 10.66
N SER A 293 -14.30 5.46 11.82
CA SER A 293 -14.15 4.00 11.91
C SER A 293 -15.40 3.27 11.45
N LEU A 294 -16.59 3.73 11.85
CA LEU A 294 -17.86 3.15 11.45
C LEU A 294 -18.16 3.36 9.96
N ALA A 295 -17.77 4.50 9.37
CA ALA A 295 -17.94 4.75 7.94
C ALA A 295 -17.22 3.72 7.06
N ALA A 296 -16.14 3.11 7.56
CA ALA A 296 -15.43 2.03 6.88
C ALA A 296 -16.29 0.76 6.67
N LEU A 297 -17.35 0.58 7.44
CA LEU A 297 -18.27 -0.58 7.28
C LEU A 297 -19.02 -0.55 5.94
N GLY A 298 -19.34 0.62 5.39
CA GLY A 298 -20.06 0.74 4.13
C GLY A 298 -19.30 0.09 2.95
N PRO A 299 -18.09 0.56 2.63
CA PRO A 299 -17.25 -0.07 1.60
C PRO A 299 -16.95 -1.55 1.90
N LEU A 300 -16.71 -1.90 3.17
CA LEU A 300 -16.43 -3.29 3.56
C LEU A 300 -17.64 -4.20 3.30
N ALA A 301 -18.87 -3.71 3.56
CA ALA A 301 -20.09 -4.44 3.25
C ALA A 301 -20.23 -4.70 1.74
N LEU A 302 -19.83 -3.75 0.89
CA LEU A 302 -19.82 -3.94 -0.57
C LEU A 302 -18.88 -5.10 -0.95
N VAL A 303 -17.70 -5.21 -0.33
CA VAL A 303 -16.80 -6.35 -0.55
C VAL A 303 -17.47 -7.65 -0.09
N ALA A 304 -18.05 -7.68 1.12
CA ALA A 304 -18.69 -8.87 1.67
C ALA A 304 -19.87 -9.36 0.78
N VAL A 305 -20.72 -8.43 0.32
CA VAL A 305 -21.83 -8.74 -0.60
C VAL A 305 -21.30 -9.25 -1.94
N SER A 306 -20.25 -8.63 -2.49
CA SER A 306 -19.67 -9.08 -3.76
C SER A 306 -19.03 -10.47 -3.66
N LEU A 307 -18.41 -10.79 -2.53
CA LEU A 307 -17.90 -12.14 -2.25
C LEU A 307 -19.02 -13.16 -2.09
N ALA A 308 -20.07 -12.82 -1.36
CA ALA A 308 -21.24 -13.70 -1.20
C ALA A 308 -21.97 -13.95 -2.52
N TRP A 309 -21.98 -12.97 -3.42
CA TRP A 309 -22.59 -13.12 -4.74
C TRP A 309 -21.77 -14.02 -5.68
N LEU A 310 -20.45 -14.04 -5.54
CA LEU A 310 -19.57 -14.81 -6.42
C LEU A 310 -19.31 -16.24 -5.92
N GLY A 311 -19.45 -16.49 -4.60
CA GLY A 311 -19.17 -17.79 -3.95
C GLY A 311 -20.39 -18.62 -3.77
#